data_6606c6e9f86b3529caebb70d4dc99cc4
#
_entry.id   6606c6e9f86b3529caebb70d4dc99cc4
#
_cell.length_a   1.000
_cell.length_b   1.000
_cell.length_c   1.000
_cell.angle_alpha   90.00
_cell.angle_beta   90.00
_cell.angle_gamma   90.00
#
_symmetry.space_group_name_H-M   'P 1'
#
loop_
_entity.id
_entity.type
_entity.pdbx_description
1 polymer ?
#
loop_
_entity_poly.entity_id
_entity_poly.type
_entity_poly.pdbx_seq_one_letter_code
_entity_poly.pdbx_strand_id
1 'polypeptide(L)'
;MYPVHPVIAEYELRQYIEVMDNDPDVRSFVFAFGACTLNLTRYGDQRTDEVVQTIESLMDYSIDTMRRTHKHCQVSVMRAVQSMFIHNCLMSLSASDSAFYYMRDAITIIQLLRIDNPENVAQLSPPERSRRQRLYWQAYIHERFLAILDYRRAILPPLFTLPEDDPTLPIQIHEGFNQIIKLFRMLDTEFLDSWLDSQGGSVTSTWVEAKSRELEGDPEADARELAMLSMMQRADLCITREWLRTLVWRLAMSQTLLSSRSSKECLSLLFPVRLSQTLRQQLSSMSRQDIEVHGSSITQKLFEITDTIADVLIHVPAATIDETALRVDDFLFILDFVLLIPHLDQTRRGILQEKLLRLQTMFPEALSNASSPNLPLGSPGGADDPWYQVTQSKTAAGLEDLADELVQTQAQEIPRLEVRSGQLATWNNISHRLSMQVAHVAQ
;
A
#
# COMPACT_ATOMS: atom_id res chain seq x y z
N MET A 1 16.27 1.60 0.74
CA MET A 1 16.02 2.57 -0.35
C MET A 1 16.11 1.92 -1.75
N TYR A 2 17.27 1.41 -2.16
CA TYR A 2 17.51 0.89 -3.51
C TYR A 2 16.53 -0.21 -3.98
N PRO A 3 16.13 -1.19 -3.19
CA PRO A 3 15.12 -2.17 -3.62
C PRO A 3 13.72 -1.59 -3.85
N VAL A 4 13.42 -0.45 -3.23
CA VAL A 4 12.11 0.22 -3.37
C VAL A 4 12.12 1.21 -4.54
N HIS A 5 13.27 1.85 -4.80
CA HIS A 5 13.45 2.85 -5.86
C HIS A 5 14.70 2.51 -6.71
N PRO A 6 14.63 1.52 -7.63
CA PRO A 6 15.79 1.01 -8.34
C PRO A 6 16.18 1.86 -9.56
N VAL A 7 16.07 3.19 -9.47
CA VAL A 7 16.38 4.10 -10.60
C VAL A 7 17.78 4.67 -10.50
N ILE A 8 18.24 5.01 -9.30
CA ILE A 8 19.59 5.57 -9.06
C ILE A 8 20.47 4.49 -8.44
N ALA A 9 21.59 4.19 -9.07
CA ALA A 9 22.54 3.23 -8.55
C ALA A 9 23.35 3.79 -7.38
N GLU A 10 23.83 2.92 -6.48
CA GLU A 10 24.59 3.34 -5.30
C GLU A 10 25.86 4.14 -5.67
N TYR A 11 26.57 3.72 -6.72
CA TYR A 11 27.78 4.41 -7.15
C TYR A 11 27.50 5.82 -7.67
N GLU A 12 26.37 6.03 -8.38
CA GLU A 12 25.95 7.36 -8.84
C GLU A 12 25.64 8.28 -7.67
N LEU A 13 24.93 7.75 -6.67
CA LEU A 13 24.63 8.50 -5.44
C LEU A 13 25.90 8.92 -4.71
N ARG A 14 26.90 8.04 -4.61
CA ARG A 14 28.20 8.38 -4.00
C ARG A 14 28.88 9.52 -4.78
N GLN A 15 28.86 9.48 -6.11
CA GLN A 15 29.37 10.57 -6.93
C GLN A 15 28.60 11.89 -6.71
N TYR A 16 27.27 11.83 -6.59
CA TYR A 16 26.47 13.04 -6.31
C TYR A 16 26.84 13.64 -4.93
N ILE A 17 27.05 12.82 -3.91
CA ILE A 17 27.48 13.28 -2.59
C ILE A 17 28.85 13.97 -2.66
N GLU A 18 29.80 13.45 -3.44
CA GLU A 18 31.14 14.04 -3.58
C GLU A 18 31.12 15.42 -4.25
N VAL A 19 30.20 15.67 -5.18
CA VAL A 19 30.14 16.92 -5.95
C VAL A 19 29.09 17.91 -5.46
N MET A 20 28.24 17.53 -4.51
CA MET A 20 27.09 18.33 -4.07
C MET A 20 27.45 19.70 -3.55
N ASP A 21 28.65 19.92 -3.03
CA ASP A 21 29.08 21.21 -2.51
C ASP A 21 29.35 22.24 -3.63
N ASN A 22 29.63 21.76 -4.83
CA ASN A 22 29.94 22.59 -5.98
C ASN A 22 28.77 22.76 -6.97
N ASP A 23 27.72 21.94 -6.83
CA ASP A 23 26.56 21.93 -7.71
C ASP A 23 25.25 22.04 -6.91
N PRO A 24 24.55 23.19 -6.95
CA PRO A 24 23.30 23.39 -6.22
C PRO A 24 22.18 22.40 -6.61
N ASP A 25 22.14 21.94 -7.87
CA ASP A 25 21.11 21.01 -8.35
C ASP A 25 21.37 19.63 -7.81
N VAL A 26 22.62 19.16 -7.84
CA VAL A 26 23.03 17.92 -7.22
C VAL A 26 22.79 17.96 -5.71
N ARG A 27 23.12 19.06 -5.06
CA ARG A 27 22.84 19.25 -3.62
C ARG A 27 21.36 19.13 -3.32
N SER A 28 20.52 19.80 -4.09
CA SER A 28 19.05 19.75 -3.97
C SER A 28 18.52 18.31 -4.11
N PHE A 29 19.04 17.56 -5.07
CA PHE A 29 18.72 16.14 -5.25
C PHE A 29 19.15 15.29 -4.06
N VAL A 30 20.39 15.46 -3.55
CA VAL A 30 20.90 14.70 -2.39
C VAL A 30 20.05 14.97 -1.13
N PHE A 31 19.56 16.19 -0.93
CA PHE A 31 18.66 16.49 0.17
C PHE A 31 17.29 15.81 0.02
N ALA A 32 16.69 15.81 -1.18
CA ALA A 32 15.46 15.06 -1.43
C ALA A 32 15.65 13.54 -1.20
N PHE A 33 16.79 13.00 -1.64
CA PHE A 33 17.17 11.62 -1.38
C PHE A 33 17.31 11.34 0.12
N GLY A 34 17.96 12.23 0.87
CA GLY A 34 18.13 12.14 2.32
C GLY A 34 16.78 12.13 3.05
N ALA A 35 15.89 13.08 2.69
CA ALA A 35 14.53 13.15 3.21
C ALA A 35 13.75 11.84 2.97
N CYS A 36 13.75 11.35 1.73
CA CYS A 36 13.07 10.11 1.37
C CYS A 36 13.70 8.88 2.07
N THR A 37 15.01 8.85 2.24
CA THR A 37 15.69 7.76 2.97
C THR A 37 15.27 7.75 4.44
N LEU A 38 15.28 8.89 5.13
CA LEU A 38 14.79 9.00 6.51
C LEU A 38 13.33 8.58 6.59
N ASN A 39 12.50 9.04 5.65
CA ASN A 39 11.07 8.72 5.59
C ASN A 39 10.81 7.21 5.51
N LEU A 40 11.62 6.45 4.75
CA LEU A 40 11.46 5.02 4.56
C LEU A 40 12.18 4.16 5.59
N THR A 41 13.23 4.68 6.26
CA THR A 41 14.05 3.89 7.17
C THR A 41 13.80 4.18 8.65
N ARG A 42 13.15 5.30 8.98
CA ARG A 42 12.78 5.65 10.35
C ARG A 42 11.30 5.34 10.58
N TYR A 43 11.04 4.24 11.27
CA TYR A 43 9.69 3.75 11.59
C TYR A 43 9.63 3.37 13.07
N GLY A 44 8.44 3.09 13.57
CA GLY A 44 8.22 2.80 14.97
C GLY A 44 8.69 3.94 15.87
N ASP A 45 9.33 3.58 16.96
CA ASP A 45 9.88 4.52 17.95
C ASP A 45 11.01 5.41 17.39
N GLN A 46 11.55 5.04 16.20
CA GLN A 46 12.56 5.85 15.52
C GLN A 46 11.98 7.04 14.74
N ARG A 47 10.65 7.07 14.51
CA ARG A 47 9.99 8.19 13.83
C ARG A 47 9.54 9.24 14.84
N THR A 48 10.52 9.89 15.45
CA THR A 48 10.30 10.99 16.39
C THR A 48 9.91 12.28 15.66
N ASP A 49 9.35 13.25 16.40
CA ASP A 49 9.03 14.58 15.86
C ASP A 49 10.28 15.27 15.28
N GLU A 50 11.46 15.06 15.89
CA GLU A 50 12.73 15.58 15.39
C GLU A 50 13.09 14.98 14.01
N VAL A 51 12.85 13.69 13.81
CA VAL A 51 13.06 13.03 12.52
C VAL A 51 12.07 13.59 11.48
N VAL A 52 10.82 13.79 11.83
CA VAL A 52 9.81 14.39 10.94
C VAL A 52 10.23 15.81 10.55
N GLN A 53 10.62 16.65 11.51
CA GLN A 53 11.12 18.01 11.24
C GLN A 53 12.37 18.01 10.35
N THR A 54 13.25 17.01 10.53
CA THR A 54 14.43 16.85 9.66
C THR A 54 14.04 16.52 8.24
N ILE A 55 13.06 15.61 8.04
CA ILE A 55 12.52 15.27 6.72
C ILE A 55 11.94 16.52 6.05
N GLU A 56 11.11 17.28 6.76
CA GLU A 56 10.51 18.52 6.27
C GLU A 56 11.58 19.54 5.89
N SER A 57 12.57 19.77 6.74
CA SER A 57 13.66 20.74 6.50
C SER A 57 14.50 20.37 5.27
N LEU A 58 14.84 19.09 5.09
CA LEU A 58 15.58 18.61 3.92
C LEU A 58 14.75 18.75 2.64
N MET A 59 13.46 18.46 2.71
CA MET A 59 12.52 18.58 1.61
C MET A 59 12.34 20.04 1.21
N ASP A 60 12.13 20.93 2.17
CA ASP A 60 11.95 22.37 1.92
C ASP A 60 13.21 22.98 1.29
N TYR A 61 14.39 22.62 1.79
CA TYR A 61 15.64 23.05 1.18
C TYR A 61 15.75 22.59 -0.28
N SER A 62 15.39 21.32 -0.54
CA SER A 62 15.39 20.79 -1.90
C SER A 62 14.43 21.55 -2.80
N ILE A 63 13.20 21.82 -2.36
CA ILE A 63 12.16 22.54 -3.10
C ILE A 63 12.60 23.98 -3.36
N ASP A 64 13.10 24.69 -2.35
CA ASP A 64 13.54 26.09 -2.50
C ASP A 64 14.71 26.23 -3.45
N THR A 65 15.67 25.30 -3.41
CA THR A 65 16.79 25.30 -4.34
C THR A 65 16.29 25.06 -5.76
N MET A 66 15.39 24.10 -5.97
CA MET A 66 14.76 23.86 -7.27
C MET A 66 14.09 25.11 -7.84
N ARG A 67 13.37 25.88 -7.01
CA ARG A 67 12.69 27.11 -7.42
C ARG A 67 13.66 28.22 -7.80
N ARG A 68 14.83 28.30 -7.16
CA ARG A 68 15.83 29.34 -7.38
C ARG A 68 16.73 29.08 -8.58
N THR A 69 17.10 27.80 -8.80
CA THR A 69 18.06 27.43 -9.85
C THR A 69 17.39 27.30 -11.21
N HIS A 70 16.11 26.96 -11.27
CA HIS A 70 15.42 26.70 -12.53
C HIS A 70 14.48 27.81 -12.96
N LYS A 71 15.00 28.70 -13.80
CA LYS A 71 14.16 29.63 -14.59
C LYS A 71 13.43 28.90 -15.73
N HIS A 72 13.90 27.72 -16.12
CA HIS A 72 13.35 26.89 -17.20
C HIS A 72 13.22 25.44 -16.70
N CYS A 73 12.30 24.68 -17.31
CA CYS A 73 12.13 23.26 -16.99
C CYS A 73 13.41 22.49 -17.33
N GLN A 74 14.02 21.86 -16.32
CA GLN A 74 15.17 20.98 -16.53
C GLN A 74 14.72 19.55 -16.74
N VAL A 75 14.91 19.04 -17.94
CA VAL A 75 14.48 17.69 -18.34
C VAL A 75 15.64 16.71 -18.09
N SER A 76 15.62 16.03 -16.96
CA SER A 76 16.60 15.00 -16.60
C SER A 76 16.01 13.88 -15.75
N VAL A 77 16.64 12.70 -15.77
CA VAL A 77 16.27 11.58 -14.89
C VAL A 77 16.39 11.99 -13.43
N MET A 78 17.48 12.66 -13.06
CA MET A 78 17.73 13.15 -11.70
C MET A 78 16.57 14.02 -11.20
N ARG A 79 16.11 14.97 -12.04
CA ARG A 79 15.00 15.85 -11.69
C ARG A 79 13.66 15.12 -11.51
N ALA A 80 13.36 14.15 -12.39
CA ALA A 80 12.15 13.34 -12.27
C ALA A 80 12.17 12.51 -10.97
N VAL A 81 13.30 11.88 -10.65
CA VAL A 81 13.48 11.11 -9.41
C VAL A 81 13.38 12.00 -8.18
N GLN A 82 13.94 13.21 -8.22
CA GLN A 82 13.83 14.19 -7.14
C GLN A 82 12.36 14.53 -6.82
N SER A 83 11.55 14.79 -7.85
CA SER A 83 10.12 15.05 -7.67
C SER A 83 9.38 13.83 -7.11
N MET A 84 9.77 12.60 -7.48
CA MET A 84 9.23 11.37 -6.88
C MET A 84 9.63 11.21 -5.40
N PHE A 85 10.83 11.58 -5.01
CA PHE A 85 11.25 11.55 -3.60
C PHE A 85 10.45 12.54 -2.76
N ILE A 86 10.24 13.76 -3.26
CA ILE A 86 9.41 14.78 -2.62
C ILE A 86 7.95 14.29 -2.52
N HIS A 87 7.40 13.72 -3.61
CA HIS A 87 6.07 13.09 -3.60
C HIS A 87 5.94 12.05 -2.49
N ASN A 88 6.92 11.14 -2.36
CA ASN A 88 6.90 10.08 -1.35
C ASN A 88 6.89 10.65 0.08
N CYS A 89 7.71 11.66 0.36
CA CYS A 89 7.72 12.32 1.66
C CYS A 89 6.37 13.00 1.97
N LEU A 90 5.82 13.75 1.02
CA LEU A 90 4.54 14.46 1.17
C LEU A 90 3.36 13.50 1.38
N MET A 91 3.38 12.32 0.74
CA MET A 91 2.38 11.27 1.00
C MET A 91 2.40 10.83 2.46
N SER A 92 3.56 10.65 3.06
CA SER A 92 3.68 10.23 4.46
C SER A 92 3.39 11.34 5.47
N LEU A 93 3.44 12.59 5.03
CA LEU A 93 3.06 13.79 5.79
C LEU A 93 1.58 14.18 5.58
N SER A 94 0.79 13.32 4.92
CA SER A 94 -0.64 13.54 4.62
C SER A 94 -0.93 14.79 3.77
N ALA A 95 0.07 15.31 3.05
CA ALA A 95 -0.05 16.47 2.16
C ALA A 95 -0.40 16.04 0.71
N SER A 96 -1.56 15.36 0.54
CA SER A 96 -1.95 14.69 -0.71
C SER A 96 -1.95 15.57 -1.95
N ASP A 97 -2.41 16.83 -1.86
CA ASP A 97 -2.44 17.73 -3.03
C ASP A 97 -1.03 18.12 -3.49
N SER A 98 -0.15 18.42 -2.55
CA SER A 98 1.25 18.73 -2.85
C SER A 98 1.98 17.48 -3.36
N ALA A 99 1.71 16.32 -2.78
CA ALA A 99 2.25 15.05 -3.27
C ALA A 99 1.82 14.77 -4.71
N PHE A 100 0.55 15.00 -5.04
CA PHE A 100 0.04 14.86 -6.40
C PHE A 100 0.71 15.83 -7.36
N TYR A 101 0.92 17.10 -6.96
CA TYR A 101 1.62 18.08 -7.78
C TYR A 101 3.02 17.58 -8.17
N TYR A 102 3.83 17.13 -7.22
CA TYR A 102 5.18 16.62 -7.51
C TYR A 102 5.16 15.31 -8.30
N MET A 103 4.15 14.47 -8.14
CA MET A 103 3.97 13.31 -9.00
C MET A 103 3.70 13.71 -10.45
N ARG A 104 2.86 14.73 -10.69
CA ARG A 104 2.61 15.28 -12.03
C ARG A 104 3.84 15.96 -12.63
N ASP A 105 4.66 16.65 -11.82
CA ASP A 105 5.94 17.19 -12.25
C ASP A 105 6.87 16.10 -12.75
N ALA A 106 7.03 15.01 -11.98
CA ALA A 106 7.81 13.85 -12.40
C ALA A 106 7.30 13.23 -13.72
N ILE A 107 5.99 13.01 -13.83
CA ILE A 107 5.35 12.45 -15.03
C ILE A 107 5.59 13.35 -16.24
N THR A 108 5.45 14.67 -16.08
CA THR A 108 5.70 15.64 -17.15
C THR A 108 7.14 15.53 -17.66
N ILE A 109 8.11 15.43 -16.76
CA ILE A 109 9.52 15.26 -17.14
C ILE A 109 9.73 13.92 -17.88
N ILE A 110 9.12 12.84 -17.41
CA ILE A 110 9.18 11.51 -18.03
C ILE A 110 8.61 11.56 -19.46
N GLN A 111 7.52 12.26 -19.69
CA GLN A 111 6.93 12.46 -21.01
C GLN A 111 7.87 13.29 -21.92
N LEU A 112 8.51 14.33 -21.37
CA LEU A 112 9.50 15.13 -22.10
C LEU A 112 10.77 14.33 -22.44
N LEU A 113 11.16 13.36 -21.62
CA LEU A 113 12.24 12.41 -21.90
C LEU A 113 11.85 11.40 -23.00
N ARG A 114 10.57 11.33 -23.39
CA ARG A 114 10.04 10.44 -24.44
C ARG A 114 10.45 8.99 -24.25
N ILE A 115 10.36 8.48 -23.03
CA ILE A 115 10.77 7.11 -22.67
C ILE A 115 9.84 6.07 -23.33
N ASP A 116 8.61 6.45 -23.63
CA ASP A 116 7.59 5.67 -24.34
C ASP A 116 7.88 5.54 -25.86
N ASN A 117 8.82 6.32 -26.41
CA ASN A 117 9.19 6.23 -27.82
C ASN A 117 10.38 5.26 -28.02
N PRO A 118 10.18 4.10 -28.67
CA PRO A 118 11.23 3.10 -28.86
C PRO A 118 12.46 3.61 -29.62
N GLU A 119 12.28 4.53 -30.61
CA GLU A 119 13.38 5.08 -31.40
C GLU A 119 14.32 5.94 -30.54
N ASN A 120 13.76 6.74 -29.63
CA ASN A 120 14.56 7.56 -28.72
C ASN A 120 15.31 6.69 -27.70
N VAL A 121 14.64 5.67 -27.20
CA VAL A 121 15.24 4.77 -26.19
C VAL A 121 16.31 3.89 -26.82
N ALA A 122 16.15 3.45 -28.08
CA ALA A 122 17.13 2.64 -28.80
C ALA A 122 18.53 3.31 -28.99
N GLN A 123 18.57 4.64 -28.95
CA GLN A 123 19.82 5.41 -29.10
C GLN A 123 20.65 5.47 -27.80
N LEU A 124 20.05 5.08 -26.67
CA LEU A 124 20.72 5.12 -25.37
C LEU A 124 21.58 3.89 -25.13
N SER A 125 22.61 4.03 -24.30
CA SER A 125 23.35 2.87 -23.80
C SER A 125 22.43 1.90 -23.05
N PRO A 126 22.68 0.59 -23.04
CA PRO A 126 21.81 -0.37 -22.37
C PRO A 126 21.53 -0.06 -20.90
N PRO A 127 22.50 0.33 -20.05
CA PRO A 127 22.21 0.71 -18.66
C PRO A 127 21.31 1.95 -18.55
N GLU A 128 21.51 2.98 -19.38
CA GLU A 128 20.70 4.20 -19.37
C GLU A 128 19.27 3.91 -19.86
N ARG A 129 19.13 3.04 -20.84
CA ARG A 129 17.85 2.59 -21.36
C ARG A 129 17.05 1.89 -20.27
N SER A 130 17.64 0.88 -19.64
CA SER A 130 17.03 0.15 -18.53
C SER A 130 16.68 1.08 -17.35
N ARG A 131 17.57 2.03 -17.01
CA ARG A 131 17.31 3.05 -15.96
C ARG A 131 16.09 3.89 -16.28
N ARG A 132 15.94 4.38 -17.51
CA ARG A 132 14.78 5.18 -17.93
C ARG A 132 13.50 4.35 -17.95
N GLN A 133 13.56 3.09 -18.37
CA GLN A 133 12.42 2.18 -18.31
C GLN A 133 11.99 1.96 -16.85
N ARG A 134 12.93 1.76 -15.92
CA ARG A 134 12.61 1.65 -14.47
C ARG A 134 11.98 2.92 -13.93
N LEU A 135 12.49 4.10 -14.30
CA LEU A 135 11.89 5.38 -13.92
C LEU A 135 10.43 5.48 -14.39
N TYR A 136 10.16 5.13 -15.64
CA TYR A 136 8.83 5.15 -16.21
C TYR A 136 7.88 4.23 -15.45
N TRP A 137 8.29 2.98 -15.24
CA TRP A 137 7.48 2.00 -14.53
C TRP A 137 7.26 2.37 -13.06
N GLN A 138 8.22 2.97 -12.42
CA GLN A 138 8.04 3.48 -11.05
C GLN A 138 6.99 4.59 -11.01
N ALA A 139 7.04 5.53 -11.93
CA ALA A 139 6.02 6.56 -12.04
C ALA A 139 4.63 5.97 -12.38
N TYR A 140 4.58 4.97 -13.26
CA TYR A 140 3.36 4.22 -13.59
C TYR A 140 2.74 3.58 -12.35
N ILE A 141 3.53 2.90 -11.51
CA ILE A 141 3.07 2.27 -10.27
C ILE A 141 2.49 3.32 -9.31
N HIS A 142 3.22 4.39 -9.05
CA HIS A 142 2.79 5.45 -8.14
C HIS A 142 1.52 6.17 -8.65
N GLU A 143 1.42 6.41 -9.95
CA GLU A 143 0.25 7.05 -10.54
C GLU A 143 -1.01 6.18 -10.39
N ARG A 144 -0.91 4.85 -10.63
CA ARG A 144 -2.04 3.93 -10.44
C ARG A 144 -2.44 3.82 -8.97
N PHE A 145 -1.45 3.79 -8.08
CA PHE A 145 -1.73 3.82 -6.65
C PHE A 145 -2.54 5.06 -6.26
N LEU A 146 -2.15 6.25 -6.73
CA LEU A 146 -2.91 7.49 -6.51
C LEU A 146 -4.28 7.47 -7.19
N ALA A 147 -4.41 6.85 -8.35
CA ALA A 147 -5.70 6.73 -9.03
C ALA A 147 -6.71 5.94 -8.19
N ILE A 148 -6.25 4.90 -7.50
CA ILE A 148 -7.08 4.13 -6.57
C ILE A 148 -7.38 4.92 -5.31
N LEU A 149 -6.37 5.54 -4.69
CA LEU A 149 -6.51 6.24 -3.40
C LEU A 149 -7.34 7.52 -3.47
N ASP A 150 -6.98 8.39 -4.41
CA ASP A 150 -7.49 9.75 -4.50
C ASP A 150 -8.48 9.93 -5.64
N TYR A 151 -8.89 8.83 -6.32
CA TYR A 151 -9.79 8.86 -7.48
C TYR A 151 -9.29 9.81 -8.58
N ARG A 152 -7.98 9.85 -8.81
CA ARG A 152 -7.36 10.71 -9.81
C ARG A 152 -7.12 9.94 -11.10
N ARG A 153 -7.36 10.58 -12.24
CA ARG A 153 -7.12 9.94 -13.54
C ARG A 153 -5.64 9.72 -13.78
N ALA A 154 -5.27 8.50 -14.16
CA ALA A 154 -3.93 8.17 -14.64
C ALA A 154 -3.78 8.57 -16.12
N ILE A 155 -2.58 8.99 -16.50
CA ILE A 155 -2.25 9.45 -17.86
C ILE A 155 -1.10 8.68 -18.52
N LEU A 156 -0.26 7.97 -17.73
CA LEU A 156 0.81 7.16 -18.30
C LEU A 156 0.25 5.84 -18.84
N PRO A 157 0.40 5.53 -20.14
CA PRO A 157 0.12 4.19 -20.66
C PRO A 157 1.18 3.19 -20.17
N PRO A 158 0.91 1.88 -20.16
CA PRO A 158 1.95 0.89 -19.90
C PRO A 158 2.97 0.87 -21.07
N LEU A 159 4.26 0.69 -20.76
CA LEU A 159 5.23 0.36 -21.78
C LEU A 159 4.98 -1.05 -22.35
N PHE A 160 5.37 -1.28 -23.59
CA PHE A 160 5.25 -2.59 -24.23
C PHE A 160 6.14 -3.65 -23.57
N THR A 161 7.30 -3.24 -23.05
CA THR A 161 8.28 -4.13 -22.45
C THR A 161 8.52 -3.79 -20.98
N LEU A 162 8.90 -4.81 -20.22
CA LEU A 162 9.51 -4.62 -18.89
C LEU A 162 10.90 -3.98 -19.05
N PRO A 163 11.50 -3.44 -17.98
CA PRO A 163 12.88 -2.97 -18.01
C PRO A 163 13.82 -4.07 -18.50
N GLU A 164 14.77 -3.67 -19.36
CA GLU A 164 15.81 -4.56 -19.83
C GLU A 164 16.77 -4.93 -18.69
N ASP A 165 17.47 -6.06 -18.85
CA ASP A 165 18.50 -6.49 -17.91
C ASP A 165 19.59 -5.42 -17.78
N ASP A 166 19.98 -5.17 -16.54
CA ASP A 166 21.01 -4.20 -16.20
C ASP A 166 22.05 -4.87 -15.29
N PRO A 167 23.26 -5.14 -15.80
CA PRO A 167 24.29 -5.82 -15.02
C PRO A 167 24.81 -5.00 -13.84
N THR A 168 24.45 -3.71 -13.75
CA THR A 168 24.77 -2.85 -12.61
C THR A 168 23.84 -3.05 -11.43
N LEU A 169 22.74 -3.80 -11.63
CA LEU A 169 21.73 -4.13 -10.63
C LEU A 169 21.86 -5.57 -10.15
N PRO A 170 21.74 -5.83 -8.83
CA PRO A 170 21.50 -7.18 -8.33
C PRO A 170 20.24 -7.79 -8.97
N ILE A 171 20.36 -9.03 -9.45
CA ILE A 171 19.28 -9.74 -10.14
C ILE A 171 17.99 -9.78 -9.31
N GLN A 172 18.10 -9.92 -7.97
CA GLN A 172 16.94 -9.96 -7.07
C GLN A 172 16.16 -8.64 -7.10
N ILE A 173 16.86 -7.49 -7.22
CA ILE A 173 16.20 -6.18 -7.30
C ILE A 173 15.48 -6.02 -8.62
N HIS A 174 16.12 -6.43 -9.72
CA HIS A 174 15.51 -6.41 -11.04
C HIS A 174 14.24 -7.28 -11.11
N GLU A 175 14.34 -8.53 -10.67
CA GLU A 175 13.21 -9.46 -10.67
C GLU A 175 12.08 -8.99 -9.76
N GLY A 176 12.39 -8.56 -8.52
CA GLY A 176 11.36 -8.06 -7.61
C GLY A 176 10.62 -6.84 -8.17
N PHE A 177 11.33 -5.94 -8.84
CA PHE A 177 10.72 -4.79 -9.50
C PHE A 177 9.85 -5.21 -10.70
N ASN A 178 10.28 -6.16 -11.48
CA ASN A 178 9.50 -6.71 -12.60
C ASN A 178 8.21 -7.37 -12.11
N GLN A 179 8.25 -8.10 -10.99
CA GLN A 179 7.05 -8.70 -10.40
C GLN A 179 6.03 -7.65 -9.92
N ILE A 180 6.49 -6.58 -9.27
CA ILE A 180 5.58 -5.51 -8.85
C ILE A 180 4.96 -4.78 -10.05
N ILE A 181 5.71 -4.59 -11.14
CA ILE A 181 5.19 -4.04 -12.40
C ILE A 181 4.08 -4.94 -12.94
N LYS A 182 4.29 -6.27 -13.00
CA LYS A 182 3.28 -7.23 -13.48
C LYS A 182 1.98 -7.08 -12.69
N LEU A 183 2.05 -6.97 -11.37
CA LEU A 183 0.87 -6.76 -10.52
C LEU A 183 0.16 -5.43 -10.83
N PHE A 184 0.90 -4.32 -10.94
CA PHE A 184 0.29 -3.01 -11.20
C PHE A 184 -0.25 -2.85 -12.63
N ARG A 185 0.23 -3.64 -13.60
CA ARG A 185 -0.34 -3.68 -14.95
C ARG A 185 -1.79 -4.15 -14.97
N MET A 186 -2.22 -4.89 -13.95
CA MET A 186 -3.62 -5.27 -13.79
C MET A 186 -4.55 -4.06 -13.61
N LEU A 187 -4.04 -2.96 -13.05
CA LEU A 187 -4.75 -1.67 -12.99
C LEU A 187 -4.67 -0.97 -14.36
N ASP A 188 -5.19 -1.62 -15.38
CA ASP A 188 -5.29 -1.09 -16.74
C ASP A 188 -6.35 0.02 -16.86
N THR A 189 -6.52 0.55 -18.05
CA THR A 189 -7.48 1.64 -18.29
C THR A 189 -8.91 1.20 -17.99
N GLU A 190 -9.29 -0.03 -18.37
CA GLU A 190 -10.63 -0.56 -18.12
C GLU A 190 -10.92 -0.69 -16.63
N PHE A 191 -9.92 -1.18 -15.85
CA PHE A 191 -10.04 -1.25 -14.41
C PHE A 191 -10.20 0.13 -13.77
N LEU A 192 -9.34 1.08 -14.15
CA LEU A 192 -9.36 2.43 -13.60
C LEU A 192 -10.62 3.21 -13.98
N ASP A 193 -11.10 3.07 -15.21
CA ASP A 193 -12.35 3.69 -15.63
C ASP A 193 -13.53 3.11 -14.83
N SER A 194 -13.57 1.80 -14.61
CA SER A 194 -14.58 1.15 -13.77
C SER A 194 -14.48 1.55 -12.29
N TRP A 195 -13.29 1.84 -11.81
CA TRP A 195 -13.05 2.31 -10.44
C TRP A 195 -13.51 3.76 -10.24
N LEU A 196 -13.27 4.60 -11.24
CA LEU A 196 -13.64 6.02 -11.20
C LEU A 196 -15.12 6.26 -11.48
N ASP A 197 -15.72 5.46 -12.35
CA ASP A 197 -17.13 5.53 -12.72
C ASP A 197 -17.90 4.31 -12.18
N SER A 198 -18.43 4.46 -10.98
CA SER A 198 -19.22 3.41 -10.33
C SER A 198 -20.52 3.04 -11.06
N GLN A 199 -20.88 3.77 -12.12
CA GLN A 199 -22.07 3.51 -12.96
C GLN A 199 -21.73 2.77 -14.27
N GLY A 200 -20.42 2.59 -14.57
CA GLY A 200 -19.97 1.90 -15.78
C GLY A 200 -20.28 0.40 -15.75
N GLY A 201 -21.15 -0.05 -16.64
CA GLY A 201 -21.57 -1.47 -16.76
C GLY A 201 -20.53 -2.41 -17.38
N SER A 202 -19.23 -2.08 -17.36
CA SER A 202 -18.17 -2.90 -17.94
C SER A 202 -17.76 -4.09 -17.07
N VAL A 203 -17.94 -4.00 -15.75
CA VAL A 203 -17.57 -5.07 -14.80
C VAL A 203 -18.64 -6.16 -14.81
N THR A 204 -18.28 -7.32 -15.32
CA THR A 204 -19.13 -8.53 -15.38
C THR A 204 -18.54 -9.64 -14.52
N SER A 205 -19.32 -10.69 -14.22
CA SER A 205 -18.80 -11.86 -13.49
C SER A 205 -17.61 -12.51 -14.22
N THR A 206 -17.64 -12.55 -15.55
CA THR A 206 -16.52 -13.09 -16.36
C THR A 206 -15.28 -12.21 -16.28
N TRP A 207 -15.43 -10.90 -16.23
CA TRP A 207 -14.32 -9.96 -16.02
C TRP A 207 -13.68 -10.16 -14.63
N VAL A 208 -14.51 -10.25 -13.58
CA VAL A 208 -14.04 -10.52 -12.20
C VAL A 208 -13.27 -11.83 -12.14
N GLU A 209 -13.77 -12.89 -12.76
CA GLU A 209 -13.09 -14.18 -12.80
C GLU A 209 -11.78 -14.13 -13.58
N ALA A 210 -11.73 -13.40 -14.68
CA ALA A 210 -10.50 -13.22 -15.44
C ALA A 210 -9.42 -12.47 -14.63
N LYS A 211 -9.78 -11.35 -13.98
CA LYS A 211 -8.88 -10.58 -13.13
C LYS A 211 -8.43 -11.37 -11.90
N SER A 212 -9.33 -12.14 -11.28
CA SER A 212 -8.95 -13.00 -10.14
C SER A 212 -7.97 -14.09 -10.55
N ARG A 213 -8.16 -14.73 -11.69
CA ARG A 213 -7.24 -15.76 -12.22
C ARG A 213 -5.88 -15.17 -12.56
N GLU A 214 -5.84 -13.95 -13.12
CA GLU A 214 -4.59 -13.22 -13.38
C GLU A 214 -3.80 -12.99 -12.08
N LEU A 215 -4.48 -12.69 -10.97
CA LEU A 215 -3.86 -12.47 -9.65
C LEU A 215 -3.46 -13.77 -8.92
N GLU A 216 -4.16 -14.87 -9.17
CA GLU A 216 -3.83 -16.17 -8.58
C GLU A 216 -2.49 -16.70 -9.11
N GLY A 217 -2.17 -16.43 -10.39
CA GLY A 217 -0.92 -16.84 -11.02
C GLY A 217 -0.75 -18.37 -11.12
N ASP A 218 0.48 -18.80 -11.35
CA ASP A 218 0.90 -20.20 -11.28
C ASP A 218 1.63 -20.42 -9.95
N PRO A 219 1.07 -21.23 -9.00
CA PRO A 219 1.66 -21.41 -7.68
C PRO A 219 3.09 -21.97 -7.70
N GLU A 220 3.45 -22.81 -8.68
CA GLU A 220 4.80 -23.38 -8.78
C GLU A 220 5.79 -22.37 -9.35
N ALA A 221 5.38 -21.56 -10.33
CA ALA A 221 6.18 -20.48 -10.87
C ALA A 221 6.39 -19.39 -9.83
N ASP A 222 5.31 -18.96 -9.17
CA ASP A 222 5.33 -17.96 -8.10
C ASP A 222 6.24 -18.38 -6.95
N ALA A 223 6.17 -19.62 -6.49
CA ALA A 223 7.02 -20.11 -5.40
C ALA A 223 8.52 -20.06 -5.77
N ARG A 224 8.87 -20.41 -7.01
CA ARG A 224 10.27 -20.32 -7.51
C ARG A 224 10.74 -18.88 -7.63
N GLU A 225 9.92 -18.00 -8.18
CA GLU A 225 10.23 -16.57 -8.33
C GLU A 225 10.38 -15.91 -6.95
N LEU A 226 9.45 -16.14 -6.03
CA LEU A 226 9.52 -15.63 -4.67
C LEU A 226 10.74 -16.14 -3.89
N ALA A 227 11.20 -17.38 -4.12
CA ALA A 227 12.36 -17.93 -3.42
C ALA A 227 13.65 -17.14 -3.68
N MET A 228 13.74 -16.44 -4.80
CA MET A 228 14.92 -15.61 -5.16
C MET A 228 14.87 -14.22 -4.51
N LEU A 229 13.73 -13.77 -4.02
CA LEU A 229 13.52 -12.42 -3.51
C LEU A 229 13.84 -12.30 -2.01
N SER A 230 14.24 -11.11 -1.57
CA SER A 230 14.36 -10.79 -0.15
C SER A 230 12.98 -10.81 0.54
N MET A 231 12.96 -10.98 1.87
CA MET A 231 11.71 -10.96 2.65
C MET A 231 10.94 -9.64 2.46
N MET A 232 11.64 -8.52 2.42
CA MET A 232 11.06 -7.20 2.13
C MET A 232 10.33 -7.18 0.77
N GLN A 233 10.95 -7.69 -0.31
CA GLN A 233 10.31 -7.74 -1.62
C GLN A 233 9.11 -8.69 -1.65
N ARG A 234 9.22 -9.84 -0.94
CA ARG A 234 8.09 -10.78 -0.78
C ARG A 234 6.92 -10.11 -0.06
N ALA A 235 7.20 -9.33 0.99
CA ALA A 235 6.17 -8.62 1.74
C ALA A 235 5.39 -7.66 0.85
N ASP A 236 6.07 -6.82 0.06
CA ASP A 236 5.39 -5.91 -0.87
C ASP A 236 4.53 -6.66 -1.90
N LEU A 237 5.09 -7.71 -2.52
CA LEU A 237 4.38 -8.49 -3.52
C LEU A 237 3.14 -9.19 -2.95
N CYS A 238 3.27 -9.86 -1.81
CA CYS A 238 2.16 -10.57 -1.18
C CYS A 238 1.04 -9.59 -0.77
N ILE A 239 1.38 -8.53 -0.04
CA ILE A 239 0.39 -7.53 0.42
C ILE A 239 -0.23 -6.80 -0.77
N THR A 240 0.55 -6.46 -1.80
CA THR A 240 0.01 -5.83 -3.03
C THR A 240 -0.96 -6.75 -3.75
N ARG A 241 -0.66 -8.05 -3.86
CA ARG A 241 -1.54 -9.05 -4.48
C ARG A 241 -2.88 -9.14 -3.74
N GLU A 242 -2.85 -9.25 -2.41
CA GLU A 242 -4.08 -9.34 -1.62
C GLU A 242 -4.88 -8.03 -1.65
N TRP A 243 -4.20 -6.88 -1.70
CA TRP A 243 -4.85 -5.60 -1.90
C TRP A 243 -5.56 -5.52 -3.26
N LEU A 244 -4.90 -5.92 -4.36
CA LEU A 244 -5.50 -5.96 -5.70
C LEU A 244 -6.69 -6.91 -5.76
N ARG A 245 -6.61 -8.08 -5.12
CA ARG A 245 -7.75 -9.02 -4.99
C ARG A 245 -8.93 -8.36 -4.26
N THR A 246 -8.64 -7.59 -3.21
CA THR A 246 -9.67 -6.82 -2.49
C THR A 246 -10.31 -5.75 -3.39
N LEU A 247 -9.53 -5.05 -4.24
CA LEU A 247 -10.07 -4.07 -5.18
C LEU A 247 -10.99 -4.71 -6.23
N VAL A 248 -10.60 -5.85 -6.80
CA VAL A 248 -11.45 -6.62 -7.75
C VAL A 248 -12.78 -7.01 -7.08
N TRP A 249 -12.71 -7.52 -5.84
CA TRP A 249 -13.89 -7.88 -5.07
C TRP A 249 -14.79 -6.67 -4.77
N ARG A 250 -14.20 -5.51 -4.43
CA ARG A 250 -14.95 -4.25 -4.21
C ARG A 250 -15.67 -3.79 -5.48
N LEU A 251 -15.04 -3.91 -6.66
CA LEU A 251 -15.70 -3.65 -7.93
C LEU A 251 -16.85 -4.64 -8.20
N ALA A 252 -16.64 -5.93 -7.95
CA ALA A 252 -17.72 -6.92 -8.08
C ALA A 252 -18.91 -6.61 -7.17
N MET A 253 -18.63 -6.15 -5.93
CA MET A 253 -19.66 -5.72 -4.99
C MET A 253 -20.40 -4.48 -5.47
N SER A 254 -19.69 -3.49 -6.01
CA SER A 254 -20.30 -2.26 -6.52
C SER A 254 -21.33 -2.53 -7.66
N GLN A 255 -21.13 -3.61 -8.40
CA GLN A 255 -22.01 -4.06 -9.48
C GLN A 255 -23.00 -5.17 -9.05
N THR A 256 -23.13 -5.41 -7.74
CA THR A 256 -24.05 -6.43 -7.19
C THR A 256 -23.85 -7.85 -7.72
N LEU A 257 -22.61 -8.22 -8.08
CA LEU A 257 -22.28 -9.52 -8.66
C LEU A 257 -22.03 -10.61 -7.61
N LEU A 258 -21.94 -10.25 -6.31
CA LEU A 258 -21.57 -11.16 -5.24
C LEU A 258 -22.76 -11.97 -4.73
N SER A 259 -22.49 -13.20 -4.27
CA SER A 259 -23.51 -14.08 -3.68
C SER A 259 -22.92 -14.89 -2.52
N SER A 260 -23.73 -15.11 -1.48
CA SER A 260 -23.38 -16.03 -0.38
C SER A 260 -23.34 -17.50 -0.81
N ARG A 261 -23.97 -17.83 -1.94
CA ARG A 261 -24.07 -19.19 -2.50
C ARG A 261 -23.13 -19.42 -3.68
N SER A 262 -22.30 -18.46 -4.04
CA SER A 262 -21.38 -18.60 -5.17
C SER A 262 -20.37 -19.74 -4.87
N SER A 263 -20.23 -20.66 -5.84
CA SER A 263 -19.17 -21.67 -5.83
C SER A 263 -17.80 -21.08 -6.20
N LYS A 264 -17.77 -19.89 -6.80
CA LYS A 264 -16.56 -19.17 -7.20
C LYS A 264 -16.14 -18.24 -6.07
N GLU A 265 -14.94 -18.41 -5.59
CA GLU A 265 -14.42 -17.67 -4.45
C GLU A 265 -14.45 -16.16 -4.66
N CYS A 266 -13.98 -15.68 -5.80
CA CYS A 266 -13.94 -14.26 -6.16
C CYS A 266 -15.30 -13.57 -6.23
N LEU A 267 -16.40 -14.33 -6.37
CA LEU A 267 -17.78 -13.86 -6.36
C LEU A 267 -18.51 -14.17 -5.04
N SER A 268 -17.78 -14.64 -4.02
CA SER A 268 -18.34 -14.91 -2.71
C SER A 268 -18.36 -13.64 -1.84
N LEU A 269 -19.45 -13.41 -1.11
CA LEU A 269 -19.52 -12.37 -0.09
C LEU A 269 -18.48 -12.59 1.03
N LEU A 270 -18.07 -13.83 1.26
CA LEU A 270 -17.11 -14.21 2.30
C LEU A 270 -15.66 -14.20 1.80
N PHE A 271 -15.38 -13.78 0.58
CA PHE A 271 -14.02 -13.72 0.06
C PHE A 271 -13.04 -12.94 0.98
N PRO A 272 -13.35 -11.73 1.49
CA PRO A 272 -12.43 -11.00 2.35
C PRO A 272 -12.11 -11.74 3.66
N VAL A 273 -13.03 -12.54 4.18
CA VAL A 273 -12.80 -13.36 5.39
C VAL A 273 -11.82 -14.50 5.09
N ARG A 274 -11.89 -15.13 3.91
CA ARG A 274 -10.92 -16.16 3.50
C ARG A 274 -9.55 -15.55 3.23
N LEU A 275 -9.53 -14.35 2.64
CA LEU A 275 -8.32 -13.59 2.41
C LEU A 275 -7.62 -13.27 3.73
N SER A 276 -8.35 -13.05 4.83
CA SER A 276 -7.74 -12.79 6.14
C SER A 276 -6.88 -13.95 6.63
N GLN A 277 -7.26 -15.21 6.39
CA GLN A 277 -6.47 -16.38 6.75
C GLN A 277 -5.14 -16.41 5.98
N THR A 278 -5.19 -16.18 4.67
CA THR A 278 -4.00 -16.13 3.82
C THR A 278 -3.07 -15.00 4.26
N LEU A 279 -3.62 -13.81 4.50
CA LEU A 279 -2.85 -12.65 4.93
C LEU A 279 -2.21 -12.87 6.32
N ARG A 280 -2.94 -13.48 7.27
CA ARG A 280 -2.39 -13.86 8.58
C ARG A 280 -1.17 -14.78 8.44
N GLN A 281 -1.28 -15.82 7.62
CA GLN A 281 -0.16 -16.75 7.37
C GLN A 281 1.05 -16.04 6.77
N GLN A 282 0.84 -15.15 5.82
CA GLN A 282 1.89 -14.37 5.18
C GLN A 282 2.57 -13.43 6.18
N LEU A 283 1.79 -12.61 6.90
CA LEU A 283 2.29 -11.67 7.90
C LEU A 283 3.06 -12.37 9.03
N SER A 284 2.59 -13.54 9.49
CA SER A 284 3.27 -14.32 10.54
C SER A 284 4.66 -14.83 10.14
N SER A 285 4.97 -14.89 8.85
CA SER A 285 6.25 -15.33 8.31
C SER A 285 7.25 -14.21 8.05
N MET A 286 6.83 -12.94 8.23
CA MET A 286 7.60 -11.74 7.86
C MET A 286 7.93 -10.94 9.10
N SER A 287 9.11 -10.30 9.12
CA SER A 287 9.42 -9.33 10.16
C SER A 287 8.66 -8.03 9.91
N ARG A 288 8.37 -7.32 10.98
CA ARG A 288 7.74 -5.99 10.89
C ARG A 288 8.57 -5.02 10.05
N GLN A 289 9.90 -5.10 10.18
CA GLN A 289 10.83 -4.28 9.41
C GLN A 289 10.70 -4.51 7.90
N ASP A 290 10.51 -5.76 7.45
CA ASP A 290 10.34 -6.09 6.03
C ASP A 290 9.10 -5.46 5.42
N ILE A 291 8.09 -5.15 6.24
CA ILE A 291 6.83 -4.55 5.82
C ILE A 291 6.89 -3.02 5.91
N GLU A 292 7.30 -2.47 7.06
CA GLU A 292 7.26 -1.03 7.33
C GLU A 292 8.21 -0.20 6.45
N VAL A 293 9.28 -0.80 5.93
CA VAL A 293 10.22 -0.13 5.01
C VAL A 293 9.55 0.39 3.72
N HIS A 294 8.38 -0.13 3.37
CA HIS A 294 7.59 0.34 2.23
C HIS A 294 6.77 1.61 2.53
N GLY A 295 6.80 2.07 3.79
CA GLY A 295 6.20 3.33 4.21
C GLY A 295 4.68 3.39 4.10
N SER A 296 4.16 4.59 3.79
CA SER A 296 2.71 4.85 3.77
C SER A 296 1.94 4.02 2.74
N SER A 297 2.58 3.58 1.65
CA SER A 297 1.90 2.80 0.61
C SER A 297 1.47 1.43 1.10
N ILE A 298 2.31 0.72 1.85
CA ILE A 298 1.98 -0.60 2.40
C ILE A 298 0.95 -0.47 3.53
N THR A 299 1.08 0.56 4.37
CA THR A 299 0.13 0.88 5.43
C THR A 299 -1.27 1.10 4.87
N GLN A 300 -1.38 1.84 3.76
CA GLN A 300 -2.65 2.08 3.10
C GLN A 300 -3.28 0.81 2.54
N LYS A 301 -2.48 -0.05 1.88
CA LYS A 301 -2.96 -1.34 1.37
C LYS A 301 -3.52 -2.21 2.49
N LEU A 302 -2.76 -2.34 3.58
CA LEU A 302 -3.18 -3.11 4.75
C LEU A 302 -4.42 -2.53 5.43
N PHE A 303 -4.50 -1.21 5.56
CA PHE A 303 -5.70 -0.53 6.06
C PHE A 303 -6.93 -0.88 5.23
N GLU A 304 -6.87 -0.76 3.89
CA GLU A 304 -8.01 -1.03 3.01
C GLU A 304 -8.46 -2.49 3.06
N ILE A 305 -7.51 -3.43 3.14
CA ILE A 305 -7.84 -4.84 3.31
C ILE A 305 -8.55 -5.07 4.65
N THR A 306 -7.96 -4.57 5.75
CA THR A 306 -8.48 -4.76 7.11
C THR A 306 -9.87 -4.15 7.27
N ASP A 307 -10.06 -2.95 6.74
CA ASP A 307 -11.34 -2.24 6.75
C ASP A 307 -12.42 -3.00 5.97
N THR A 308 -12.07 -3.56 4.81
CA THR A 308 -12.98 -4.40 4.01
C THR A 308 -13.35 -5.70 4.74
N ILE A 309 -12.39 -6.35 5.41
CA ILE A 309 -12.68 -7.56 6.22
C ILE A 309 -13.65 -7.22 7.35
N ALA A 310 -13.43 -6.11 8.07
CA ALA A 310 -14.30 -5.66 9.14
C ALA A 310 -15.73 -5.42 8.66
N ASP A 311 -15.92 -4.78 7.50
CA ASP A 311 -17.25 -4.57 6.91
C ASP A 311 -17.98 -5.88 6.62
N VAL A 312 -17.26 -6.87 6.10
CA VAL A 312 -17.86 -8.19 5.83
C VAL A 312 -18.24 -8.88 7.13
N LEU A 313 -17.39 -8.85 8.15
CA LEU A 313 -17.68 -9.45 9.46
C LEU A 313 -18.91 -8.81 10.14
N ILE A 314 -19.07 -7.49 10.01
CA ILE A 314 -20.20 -6.74 10.58
C ILE A 314 -21.51 -7.06 9.84
N HIS A 315 -21.49 -7.22 8.51
CA HIS A 315 -22.69 -7.28 7.71
C HIS A 315 -23.07 -8.67 7.22
N VAL A 316 -22.15 -9.65 7.25
CA VAL A 316 -22.39 -11.03 6.78
C VAL A 316 -22.31 -11.99 7.96
N PRO A 317 -23.41 -12.32 8.61
CA PRO A 317 -23.42 -13.18 9.79
C PRO A 317 -22.87 -14.58 9.46
N ALA A 318 -22.18 -15.17 10.43
CA ALA A 318 -21.76 -16.55 10.38
C ALA A 318 -22.93 -17.49 10.75
N ALA A 319 -22.85 -18.73 10.27
CA ALA A 319 -23.88 -19.74 10.57
C ALA A 319 -23.81 -20.25 12.02
N THR A 320 -22.61 -20.24 12.63
CA THR A 320 -22.37 -20.73 13.98
C THR A 320 -21.47 -19.80 14.79
N ILE A 321 -21.51 -19.94 16.12
CA ILE A 321 -20.64 -19.16 17.03
C ILE A 321 -19.16 -19.53 16.80
N ASP A 322 -18.86 -20.81 16.60
CA ASP A 322 -17.49 -21.28 16.36
C ASP A 322 -16.91 -20.69 15.05
N GLU A 323 -17.74 -20.64 14.00
CA GLU A 323 -17.36 -19.99 12.75
C GLU A 323 -17.12 -18.49 12.94
N THR A 324 -17.93 -17.83 13.73
CA THR A 324 -17.74 -16.41 14.09
C THR A 324 -16.41 -16.22 14.81
N ALA A 325 -16.11 -17.05 15.81
CA ALA A 325 -14.88 -16.97 16.58
C ALA A 325 -13.63 -17.11 15.69
N LEU A 326 -13.62 -18.09 14.77
CA LEU A 326 -12.50 -18.28 13.84
C LEU A 326 -12.31 -17.08 12.91
N ARG A 327 -13.39 -16.56 12.33
CA ARG A 327 -13.35 -15.40 11.43
C ARG A 327 -12.83 -14.15 12.13
N VAL A 328 -13.25 -13.95 13.37
CA VAL A 328 -12.85 -12.79 14.19
C VAL A 328 -11.39 -12.92 14.64
N ASP A 329 -10.90 -14.11 14.98
CA ASP A 329 -9.51 -14.31 15.42
C ASP A 329 -8.49 -13.94 14.33
N ASP A 330 -8.73 -14.36 13.08
CA ASP A 330 -7.88 -13.97 11.95
C ASP A 330 -7.90 -12.46 11.71
N PHE A 331 -9.06 -11.84 11.83
CA PHE A 331 -9.22 -10.39 11.68
C PHE A 331 -8.50 -9.64 12.80
N LEU A 332 -8.63 -10.05 14.05
CA LEU A 332 -7.99 -9.39 15.19
C LEU A 332 -6.48 -9.41 15.07
N PHE A 333 -5.90 -10.52 14.63
CA PHE A 333 -4.46 -10.59 14.37
C PHE A 333 -4.00 -9.53 13.36
N ILE A 334 -4.73 -9.39 12.24
CA ILE A 334 -4.40 -8.39 11.22
C ILE A 334 -4.64 -6.98 11.74
N LEU A 335 -5.73 -6.75 12.45
CA LEU A 335 -6.07 -5.46 13.04
C LEU A 335 -4.99 -4.99 14.01
N ASP A 336 -4.57 -5.85 14.94
CA ASP A 336 -3.49 -5.54 15.89
C ASP A 336 -2.21 -5.18 15.17
N PHE A 337 -1.85 -5.96 14.14
CA PHE A 337 -0.69 -5.66 13.31
C PHE A 337 -0.79 -4.27 12.68
N VAL A 338 -1.93 -3.93 12.08
CA VAL A 338 -2.15 -2.64 11.39
C VAL A 338 -2.19 -1.47 12.37
N LEU A 339 -2.85 -1.63 13.51
CA LEU A 339 -2.93 -0.59 14.55
C LEU A 339 -1.56 -0.25 15.17
N LEU A 340 -0.63 -1.19 15.14
CA LEU A 340 0.74 -0.98 15.61
C LEU A 340 1.65 -0.31 14.58
N ILE A 341 1.20 -0.13 13.31
CA ILE A 341 2.00 0.58 12.30
C ILE A 341 2.01 2.09 12.61
N PRO A 342 3.19 2.72 12.77
CA PRO A 342 3.28 4.13 13.16
C PRO A 342 2.76 5.11 12.11
N HIS A 343 2.81 4.72 10.83
CA HIS A 343 2.34 5.53 9.70
C HIS A 343 0.82 5.54 9.52
N LEU A 344 0.09 4.77 10.33
CA LEU A 344 -1.37 4.80 10.31
C LEU A 344 -1.85 6.10 10.98
N ASP A 345 -2.43 6.99 10.19
CA ASP A 345 -2.95 8.26 10.70
C ASP A 345 -4.15 8.07 11.65
N GLN A 346 -4.43 9.10 12.46
CA GLN A 346 -5.47 9.07 13.47
C GLN A 346 -6.87 8.82 12.90
N THR A 347 -7.17 9.33 11.71
CA THR A 347 -8.47 9.14 11.07
C THR A 347 -8.69 7.67 10.72
N ARG A 348 -7.72 7.03 10.07
CA ARG A 348 -7.78 5.60 9.72
C ARG A 348 -7.79 4.72 10.96
N ARG A 349 -6.99 5.07 11.97
CA ARG A 349 -6.99 4.40 13.28
C ARG A 349 -8.37 4.46 13.93
N GLY A 350 -9.00 5.64 13.96
CA GLY A 350 -10.34 5.82 14.49
C GLY A 350 -11.40 4.98 13.77
N ILE A 351 -11.33 4.88 12.43
CA ILE A 351 -12.23 4.04 11.64
C ILE A 351 -12.12 2.56 12.06
N LEU A 352 -10.90 2.03 12.17
CA LEU A 352 -10.70 0.63 12.57
C LEU A 352 -11.12 0.37 14.01
N GLN A 353 -10.88 1.31 14.92
CA GLN A 353 -11.31 1.22 16.32
C GLN A 353 -12.83 1.24 16.45
N GLU A 354 -13.53 2.11 15.70
CA GLU A 354 -14.99 2.13 15.66
C GLU A 354 -15.56 0.79 15.20
N LYS A 355 -14.99 0.21 14.14
CA LYS A 355 -15.43 -1.10 13.64
C LYS A 355 -15.14 -2.23 14.64
N LEU A 356 -14.02 -2.17 15.37
CA LEU A 356 -13.72 -3.09 16.45
C LEU A 356 -14.77 -3.03 17.56
N LEU A 357 -15.11 -1.83 18.04
CA LEU A 357 -16.16 -1.63 19.05
C LEU A 357 -17.50 -2.20 18.59
N ARG A 358 -17.85 -2.01 17.33
CA ARG A 358 -19.08 -2.55 16.75
C ARG A 358 -19.06 -4.08 16.74
N LEU A 359 -17.95 -4.70 16.38
CA LEU A 359 -17.79 -6.16 16.44
C LEU A 359 -17.84 -6.68 17.88
N GLN A 360 -17.26 -5.99 18.85
CA GLN A 360 -17.33 -6.31 20.29
C GLN A 360 -18.78 -6.28 20.79
N THR A 361 -19.56 -5.32 20.34
CA THR A 361 -20.98 -5.22 20.72
C THR A 361 -21.81 -6.35 20.11
N MET A 362 -21.49 -6.75 18.87
CA MET A 362 -22.23 -7.80 18.15
C MET A 362 -21.86 -9.22 18.58
N PHE A 363 -20.60 -9.47 18.92
CA PHE A 363 -20.05 -10.79 19.19
C PHE A 363 -19.23 -10.85 20.48
N PRO A 364 -19.78 -10.51 21.65
CA PRO A 364 -19.03 -10.44 22.90
C PRO A 364 -18.42 -11.78 23.32
N GLU A 365 -19.10 -12.89 23.06
CA GLU A 365 -18.62 -14.25 23.41
C GLU A 365 -17.47 -14.71 22.50
N ALA A 366 -17.53 -14.38 21.21
CA ALA A 366 -16.47 -14.75 20.25
C ALA A 366 -15.16 -14.02 20.56
N LEU A 367 -15.24 -12.74 20.97
CA LEU A 367 -14.09 -11.92 21.31
C LEU A 367 -13.48 -12.28 22.68
N SER A 368 -14.28 -12.68 23.65
CA SER A 368 -13.76 -13.16 24.93
C SER A 368 -13.01 -14.51 24.81
N ASN A 369 -13.37 -15.33 23.84
CA ASN A 369 -12.74 -16.62 23.58
C ASN A 369 -11.49 -16.51 22.66
N ALA A 370 -11.43 -15.55 21.77
CA ALA A 370 -10.29 -15.26 20.90
C ALA A 370 -9.04 -14.82 21.69
N SER A 371 -9.21 -14.37 22.93
CA SER A 371 -8.13 -13.94 23.82
C SER A 371 -7.36 -15.08 24.53
N SER A 372 -7.61 -16.36 24.20
CA SER A 372 -6.92 -17.49 24.83
C SER A 372 -5.71 -17.93 24.00
N PRO A 373 -4.47 -17.80 24.53
CA PRO A 373 -3.24 -18.16 23.81
C PRO A 373 -3.01 -19.69 23.88
N ASN A 374 -3.55 -20.46 22.97
CA ASN A 374 -3.22 -21.87 22.81
C ASN A 374 -3.02 -22.24 21.34
N LEU A 375 -1.93 -21.75 20.74
CA LEU A 375 -1.37 -22.33 19.52
C LEU A 375 0.15 -22.40 19.66
N PRO A 376 0.78 -23.58 19.42
CA PRO A 376 2.21 -23.68 19.40
C PRO A 376 2.74 -22.98 18.15
N LEU A 377 3.31 -21.80 18.32
CA LEU A 377 4.11 -21.13 17.30
C LEU A 377 5.38 -21.95 17.07
N GLY A 378 5.45 -22.58 15.90
CA GLY A 378 6.70 -23.11 15.38
C GLY A 378 7.66 -21.95 15.14
N SER A 379 8.72 -21.88 15.94
CA SER A 379 9.75 -20.87 15.83
C SER A 379 10.53 -20.95 14.51
N PRO A 380 10.75 -19.82 13.84
CA PRO A 380 12.08 -19.39 13.53
C PRO A 380 12.28 -17.89 13.77
N GLY A 381 12.53 -17.53 14.97
CA GLY A 381 12.97 -16.21 15.41
C GLY A 381 13.26 -16.33 16.89
N GLY A 382 14.48 -16.02 17.32
CA GLY A 382 14.89 -16.17 18.71
C GLY A 382 14.01 -15.36 19.66
N ALA A 383 14.02 -15.75 20.94
CA ALA A 383 13.29 -15.17 22.06
C ALA A 383 13.53 -13.65 22.30
N ASP A 384 14.29 -13.00 21.43
CA ASP A 384 14.67 -11.58 21.46
C ASP A 384 13.88 -10.72 20.46
N ASP A 385 12.87 -11.27 19.75
CA ASP A 385 12.03 -10.44 18.88
C ASP A 385 11.05 -9.63 19.77
N PRO A 386 11.14 -8.29 19.76
CA PRO A 386 10.23 -7.43 20.54
C PRO A 386 8.75 -7.68 20.25
N TRP A 387 8.44 -8.23 19.07
CA TRP A 387 7.11 -8.62 18.64
C TRP A 387 6.54 -9.79 19.44
N TYR A 388 7.38 -10.77 19.77
CA TYR A 388 6.97 -11.93 20.57
C TYR A 388 6.60 -11.56 22.02
N GLN A 389 7.29 -10.55 22.60
CA GLN A 389 7.01 -10.07 23.95
C GLN A 389 5.75 -9.18 24.01
N VAL A 390 5.47 -8.39 22.98
CA VAL A 390 4.28 -7.51 22.91
C VAL A 390 3.00 -8.31 22.74
N THR A 391 3.00 -9.40 21.97
CA THR A 391 1.80 -10.25 21.79
C THR A 391 1.46 -11.05 23.06
N GLN A 392 2.43 -11.42 23.89
CA GLN A 392 2.15 -12.11 25.15
C GLN A 392 1.69 -11.21 26.31
N SER A 393 2.09 -9.93 26.33
CA SER A 393 1.79 -9.05 27.47
C SER A 393 0.52 -8.21 27.30
N LYS A 394 -0.07 -8.12 26.11
CA LYS A 394 -1.20 -7.21 25.81
C LYS A 394 -2.55 -7.86 25.52
N THR A 395 -2.66 -9.18 25.53
CA THR A 395 -3.89 -9.87 25.11
C THR A 395 -5.06 -9.79 26.06
N ALA A 396 -4.87 -9.49 27.34
CA ALA A 396 -5.98 -9.34 28.29
C ALA A 396 -6.11 -7.92 28.87
N ALA A 397 -4.99 -7.26 29.19
CA ALA A 397 -4.99 -5.91 29.77
C ALA A 397 -5.12 -4.80 28.70
N GLY A 398 -4.66 -5.02 27.50
CA GLY A 398 -4.60 -4.00 26.45
C GLY A 398 -5.95 -3.67 25.78
N LEU A 399 -6.96 -4.53 25.89
CA LEU A 399 -8.29 -4.24 25.37
C LEU A 399 -9.12 -3.39 26.35
N GLU A 400 -8.90 -3.54 27.65
CA GLU A 400 -9.53 -2.68 28.66
C GLU A 400 -8.89 -1.28 28.66
N ASP A 401 -7.56 -1.18 28.53
CA ASP A 401 -6.84 0.10 28.42
C ASP A 401 -7.21 0.88 27.14
N LEU A 402 -7.44 0.19 26.02
CA LEU A 402 -7.90 0.82 24.76
C LEU A 402 -9.35 1.34 24.89
N ALA A 403 -10.21 0.65 25.64
CA ALA A 403 -11.57 1.11 25.89
C ALA A 403 -11.59 2.34 26.80
N ASP A 404 -10.73 2.38 27.82
CA ASP A 404 -10.61 3.53 28.74
C ASP A 404 -9.96 4.75 28.06
N GLU A 405 -9.00 4.55 27.16
CA GLU A 405 -8.37 5.61 26.36
C GLU A 405 -9.38 6.22 25.36
N LEU A 406 -10.29 5.42 24.79
CA LEU A 406 -11.37 5.87 23.92
C LEU A 406 -12.40 6.71 24.66
N VAL A 407 -12.73 6.36 25.89
CA VAL A 407 -13.67 7.14 26.72
C VAL A 407 -13.06 8.50 27.12
N GLN A 408 -11.74 8.56 27.33
CA GLN A 408 -11.04 9.82 27.64
C GLN A 408 -10.85 10.70 26.40
N THR A 409 -10.67 10.12 25.21
CA THR A 409 -10.44 10.87 23.96
C THR A 409 -11.74 11.47 23.41
N GLN A 410 -12.90 10.89 23.67
CA GLN A 410 -14.21 11.48 23.31
C GLN A 410 -14.53 12.78 24.06
N ALA A 411 -13.84 13.07 25.16
CA ALA A 411 -14.03 14.30 25.93
C ALA A 411 -13.23 15.52 25.41
N GLN A 412 -12.35 15.33 24.42
CA GLN A 412 -11.63 16.43 23.79
C GLN A 412 -12.20 16.66 22.37
N GLU A 413 -12.73 17.87 22.15
CA GLU A 413 -13.28 18.30 20.87
C GLU A 413 -12.30 18.05 19.71
N ILE A 414 -12.65 17.13 18.82
CA ILE A 414 -11.91 16.86 17.58
C ILE A 414 -12.14 18.07 16.64
N PRO A 415 -11.09 18.76 16.16
CA PRO A 415 -11.25 19.73 15.09
C PRO A 415 -11.83 19.01 13.87
N ARG A 416 -12.94 19.49 13.33
CA ARG A 416 -13.51 19.02 12.07
C ARG A 416 -12.49 19.26 10.94
N LEU A 417 -11.61 18.31 10.72
CA LEU A 417 -10.83 18.22 9.50
C LEU A 417 -11.81 17.83 8.38
N GLU A 418 -11.89 18.67 7.36
CA GLU A 418 -12.61 18.36 6.13
C GLU A 418 -11.96 17.15 5.45
N VAL A 419 -12.40 15.96 5.84
CA VAL A 419 -12.15 14.74 5.06
C VAL A 419 -12.88 14.93 3.74
N ARG A 420 -12.15 14.90 2.62
CA ARG A 420 -12.71 15.09 1.28
C ARG A 420 -13.95 14.20 1.12
N SER A 421 -15.07 14.81 0.84
CA SER A 421 -16.41 14.20 0.78
C SER A 421 -16.52 12.96 -0.13
N GLY A 422 -15.58 12.76 -1.05
CA GLY A 422 -15.54 11.60 -1.95
C GLY A 422 -15.17 10.28 -1.28
N GLN A 423 -14.17 10.26 -0.39
CA GLN A 423 -13.75 9.01 0.28
C GLN A 423 -14.82 8.51 1.25
N LEU A 424 -15.35 9.39 2.10
CA LEU A 424 -16.43 9.05 3.04
C LEU A 424 -17.71 8.62 2.33
N ALA A 425 -18.07 9.27 1.20
CA ALA A 425 -19.25 8.90 0.42
C ALA A 425 -19.12 7.49 -0.19
N THR A 426 -17.93 7.11 -0.65
CA THR A 426 -17.67 5.77 -1.21
C THR A 426 -17.69 4.70 -0.13
N TRP A 427 -17.10 4.97 1.04
CA TRP A 427 -17.08 4.05 2.18
C TRP A 427 -18.48 3.82 2.77
N ASN A 428 -19.24 4.87 3.00
CA ASN A 428 -20.64 4.77 3.44
C ASN A 428 -21.51 4.03 2.40
N ASN A 429 -21.21 4.16 1.10
CA ASN A 429 -21.92 3.48 0.03
C ASN A 429 -21.60 1.98 -0.01
N ILE A 430 -20.37 1.55 0.33
CA ILE A 430 -19.98 0.15 0.43
C ILE A 430 -20.70 -0.53 1.60
N SER A 431 -20.66 0.06 2.78
CA SER A 431 -21.36 -0.47 3.96
C SER A 431 -22.88 -0.54 3.75
N HIS A 432 -23.48 0.49 3.14
CA HIS A 432 -24.89 0.50 2.79
C HIS A 432 -25.25 -0.57 1.76
N ARG A 433 -24.42 -0.77 0.73
CA ARG A 433 -24.65 -1.80 -0.31
C ARG A 433 -24.48 -3.21 0.24
N LEU A 434 -23.53 -3.47 1.13
CA LEU A 434 -23.41 -4.75 1.85
C LEU A 434 -24.69 -5.06 2.61
N SER A 435 -25.20 -4.08 3.38
CA SER A 435 -26.45 -4.24 4.12
C SER A 435 -27.66 -4.56 3.22
N MET A 436 -27.76 -3.89 2.08
CA MET A 436 -28.82 -4.11 1.11
C MET A 436 -28.72 -5.46 0.40
N GLN A 437 -27.50 -5.90 0.01
CA GLN A 437 -27.30 -7.22 -0.59
C GLN A 437 -27.61 -8.37 0.38
N VAL A 438 -27.19 -8.25 1.64
CA VAL A 438 -27.50 -9.25 2.67
C VAL A 438 -29.01 -9.34 2.90
N ALA A 439 -29.71 -8.20 2.96
CA ALA A 439 -31.17 -8.17 3.09
C ALA A 439 -31.89 -8.81 1.90
N HIS A 440 -31.37 -8.66 0.67
CA HIS A 440 -31.96 -9.26 -0.53
C HIS A 440 -31.70 -10.77 -0.67
N VAL A 441 -30.63 -11.28 -0.08
CA VAL A 441 -30.30 -12.73 -0.07
C VAL A 441 -31.02 -13.46 1.07
N ALA A 442 -31.50 -12.74 2.10
CA ALA A 442 -32.25 -13.31 3.22
C ALA A 442 -33.76 -13.46 2.93
N GLN A 443 -34.25 -12.92 1.82
CA GLN A 443 -35.59 -13.15 1.27
C GLN A 443 -35.54 -14.25 0.20
#